data_3c6728f70621f67beda98ce676225e66
#
_entry.id   3c6728f70621f67beda98ce676225e66
#
_cell.length_a   1.000
_cell.length_b   1.000
_cell.length_c   1.000
_cell.angle_alpha   90.00
_cell.angle_beta   90.00
_cell.angle_gamma   90.00
#
_symmetry.space_group_name_H-M   'P 1'
#
loop_
_entity.id
_entity.type
_entity.pdbx_description
1 polymer ?
#
loop_
_entity_poly.entity_id
_entity_poly.type
_entity_poly.pdbx_seq_one_letter_code
_entity_poly.pdbx_strand_id
1 'polypeptide(L)'
;DLRLDDYHYEGSPLGSWEMGGVYLPVGENEHHVDAYVRHEGREITHVDGIYQVDEHGMGNLVADLELSQFPLYVINPFVPDKMVEFTGQVGGSLSMTGTPTRPILNGGMSMDSVSMALPDLSVLFNFDNKPVQMVDSKLTFNQYNIFTKGKNPFTINGSVDLSDLEKMAVDLRMKASDYELMNAPKNRRATTFGKIYV
;
A
#
# COMPACT_ATOMS: atom_id res chain seq x y z
N ASP A 1 -4.88 9.85 22.26
CA ASP A 1 -4.91 10.47 20.91
C ASP A 1 -3.62 11.22 20.66
N LEU A 2 -3.10 11.11 19.46
CA LEU A 2 -1.93 11.85 18.96
C LEU A 2 -2.37 12.70 17.78
N ARG A 3 -1.99 13.98 17.79
CA ARG A 3 -2.24 14.89 16.67
C ARG A 3 -0.95 15.54 16.22
N LEU A 4 -0.73 15.56 14.92
CA LEU A 4 0.39 16.21 14.24
C LEU A 4 -0.21 17.19 13.22
N ASP A 5 -0.02 18.46 13.44
CA ASP A 5 -0.48 19.50 12.51
C ASP A 5 0.68 19.90 11.60
N ASP A 6 0.39 20.00 10.28
CA ASP A 6 1.34 20.42 9.25
C ASP A 6 2.69 19.65 9.32
N TYR A 7 2.58 18.33 9.41
CA TYR A 7 3.75 17.47 9.59
C TYR A 7 4.59 17.41 8.32
N HIS A 8 5.90 17.53 8.51
CA HIS A 8 6.88 17.40 7.43
C HIS A 8 7.90 16.32 7.80
N TYR A 9 8.25 15.49 6.83
CA TYR A 9 9.32 14.52 6.96
C TYR A 9 10.38 14.75 5.87
N GLU A 10 11.64 15.00 6.28
CA GLU A 10 12.76 15.34 5.38
C GLU A 10 12.41 16.46 4.37
N GLY A 11 11.67 17.47 4.85
CA GLY A 11 11.24 18.61 4.03
C GLY A 11 10.05 18.33 3.09
N SER A 12 9.52 17.12 3.07
CA SER A 12 8.31 16.77 2.32
C SER A 12 7.08 17.01 3.18
N PRO A 13 6.09 17.81 2.72
CA PRO A 13 4.87 18.03 3.46
C PRO A 13 4.01 16.77 3.45
N LEU A 14 3.64 16.30 4.63
CA LEU A 14 2.77 15.14 4.82
C LEU A 14 1.39 15.53 5.37
N GLY A 15 1.17 16.82 5.65
CA GLY A 15 -0.12 17.33 6.12
C GLY A 15 -0.42 17.02 7.57
N SER A 16 -1.70 17.10 7.93
CA SER A 16 -2.16 16.93 9.30
C SER A 16 -2.66 15.52 9.58
N TRP A 17 -2.22 14.95 10.70
CA TRP A 17 -2.53 13.58 11.11
C TRP A 17 -3.15 13.56 12.49
N GLU A 18 -4.12 12.69 12.67
CA GLU A 18 -4.70 12.36 13.97
C GLU A 18 -4.76 10.85 14.09
N MET A 19 -4.24 10.32 15.17
CA MET A 19 -4.33 8.91 15.54
C MET A 19 -4.98 8.82 16.90
N GLY A 20 -5.98 7.98 17.04
CA GLY A 20 -6.66 7.76 18.29
C GLY A 20 -7.21 6.35 18.38
N GLY A 21 -7.68 6.00 19.56
CA GLY A 21 -8.28 4.72 19.79
C GLY A 21 -8.58 4.46 21.25
N VAL A 22 -9.21 3.33 21.45
CA VAL A 22 -9.63 2.82 22.75
C VAL A 22 -9.07 1.41 22.92
N TYR A 23 -8.52 1.14 24.08
CA TYR A 23 -8.07 -0.18 24.49
C TYR A 23 -8.77 -0.52 25.81
N LEU A 24 -9.75 -1.41 25.77
CA LEU A 24 -10.61 -1.73 26.88
C LEU A 24 -10.46 -3.19 27.28
N PRO A 25 -10.18 -3.49 28.56
CA PRO A 25 -10.25 -4.86 29.05
C PRO A 25 -11.72 -5.32 29.04
N VAL A 26 -11.96 -6.49 28.43
CA VAL A 26 -13.27 -7.16 28.34
C VAL A 26 -13.29 -8.37 29.24
N GLY A 27 -12.11 -8.91 29.58
CA GLY A 27 -11.88 -10.05 30.45
C GLY A 27 -10.49 -10.02 31.05
N GLU A 28 -10.06 -11.10 31.71
CA GLU A 28 -8.74 -11.17 32.36
C GLU A 28 -7.60 -11.09 31.32
N ASN A 29 -7.80 -11.72 30.15
CA ASN A 29 -6.78 -11.80 29.08
C ASN A 29 -7.31 -11.33 27.73
N GLU A 30 -8.40 -10.58 27.71
CA GLU A 30 -9.07 -10.14 26.50
C GLU A 30 -9.29 -8.63 26.53
N HIS A 31 -8.94 -7.97 25.45
CA HIS A 31 -9.01 -6.52 25.30
C HIS A 31 -9.63 -6.16 23.97
N HIS A 32 -10.62 -5.28 24.00
CA HIS A 32 -11.16 -4.65 22.80
C HIS A 32 -10.22 -3.53 22.35
N VAL A 33 -9.90 -3.52 21.08
CA VAL A 33 -9.08 -2.51 20.40
C VAL A 33 -9.94 -1.86 19.33
N ASP A 34 -10.11 -0.57 19.43
CA ASP A 34 -10.75 0.27 18.41
C ASP A 34 -9.80 1.43 18.16
N ALA A 35 -9.25 1.53 16.96
CA ALA A 35 -8.23 2.52 16.64
C ALA A 35 -8.45 3.09 15.24
N TYR A 36 -8.13 4.38 15.09
CA TYR A 36 -8.27 5.06 13.81
C TYR A 36 -7.06 5.94 13.48
N VAL A 37 -6.89 6.16 12.18
CA VAL A 37 -5.97 7.16 11.66
C VAL A 37 -6.75 8.10 10.75
N ARG A 38 -6.63 9.41 11.00
CA ARG A 38 -7.17 10.47 10.13
C ARG A 38 -6.04 11.24 9.48
N HIS A 39 -6.25 11.58 8.23
CA HIS A 39 -5.37 12.44 7.46
C HIS A 39 -6.19 13.58 6.88
N GLU A 40 -5.76 14.84 7.09
CA GLU A 40 -6.51 16.03 6.68
C GLU A 40 -7.98 16.01 7.16
N GLY A 41 -8.20 15.53 8.39
CA GLY A 41 -9.51 15.44 9.02
C GLY A 41 -10.41 14.31 8.52
N ARG A 42 -9.96 13.47 7.58
CA ARG A 42 -10.70 12.29 7.10
C ARG A 42 -10.11 11.04 7.69
N GLU A 43 -10.96 10.12 8.12
CA GLU A 43 -10.53 8.80 8.55
C GLU A 43 -10.13 7.99 7.33
N ILE A 44 -8.87 7.56 7.32
CA ILE A 44 -8.26 6.80 6.23
C ILE A 44 -7.95 5.37 6.62
N THR A 45 -7.93 5.08 7.92
CA THR A 45 -7.72 3.73 8.44
C THR A 45 -8.52 3.57 9.72
N HIS A 46 -9.18 2.43 9.86
CA HIS A 46 -9.87 2.01 11.07
C HIS A 46 -9.53 0.55 11.38
N VAL A 47 -9.31 0.24 12.64
CA VAL A 47 -9.08 -1.12 13.15
C VAL A 47 -10.02 -1.35 14.32
N ASP A 48 -10.89 -2.36 14.20
CA ASP A 48 -11.76 -2.81 15.28
C ASP A 48 -11.52 -4.30 15.52
N GLY A 49 -11.28 -4.70 16.76
CA GLY A 49 -11.00 -6.10 17.04
C GLY A 49 -10.74 -6.43 18.50
N ILE A 50 -10.34 -7.67 18.70
CA ILE A 50 -10.06 -8.25 20.01
C ILE A 50 -8.62 -8.73 20.06
N TYR A 51 -7.91 -8.30 21.08
CA TYR A 51 -6.58 -8.77 21.41
C TYR A 51 -6.67 -9.70 22.63
N GLN A 52 -6.21 -10.94 22.47
CA GLN A 52 -6.19 -11.96 23.52
C GLN A 52 -4.76 -12.34 23.86
N VAL A 53 -4.49 -12.52 25.14
CA VAL A 53 -3.19 -12.99 25.63
C VAL A 53 -3.37 -14.41 26.18
N ASP A 54 -2.60 -15.37 25.68
CA ASP A 54 -2.64 -16.75 26.16
C ASP A 54 -1.92 -16.91 27.50
N GLU A 55 -2.00 -18.14 28.09
CA GLU A 55 -1.35 -18.49 29.35
C GLU A 55 0.19 -18.35 29.31
N HIS A 56 0.79 -18.28 28.11
CA HIS A 56 2.22 -18.13 27.90
C HIS A 56 2.62 -16.66 27.61
N GLY A 57 1.66 -15.73 27.68
CA GLY A 57 1.88 -14.31 27.40
C GLY A 57 1.99 -13.98 25.91
N MET A 58 1.60 -14.91 25.02
CA MET A 58 1.55 -14.62 23.58
C MET A 58 0.21 -13.98 23.23
N GLY A 59 0.31 -12.82 22.56
CA GLY A 59 -0.86 -12.09 22.10
C GLY A 59 -1.35 -12.57 20.74
N ASN A 60 -2.65 -12.71 20.60
CA ASN A 60 -3.33 -12.97 19.34
C ASN A 60 -4.36 -11.87 19.08
N LEU A 61 -4.36 -11.35 17.87
CA LEU A 61 -5.28 -10.31 17.43
C LEU A 61 -6.25 -10.90 16.40
N VAL A 62 -7.54 -10.63 16.60
CA VAL A 62 -8.58 -10.87 15.60
C VAL A 62 -9.28 -9.54 15.38
N ALA A 63 -9.10 -8.95 14.20
CA ALA A 63 -9.57 -7.60 13.91
C ALA A 63 -9.98 -7.44 12.44
N ASP A 64 -10.84 -6.46 12.21
CA ASP A 64 -11.11 -5.92 10.89
C ASP A 64 -10.33 -4.62 10.71
N LEU A 65 -9.67 -4.51 9.55
CA LEU A 65 -8.93 -3.33 9.12
C LEU A 65 -9.65 -2.74 7.92
N GLU A 66 -10.11 -1.52 8.04
CA GLU A 66 -10.66 -0.75 6.93
C GLU A 66 -9.68 0.32 6.46
N LEU A 67 -9.47 0.38 5.14
CA LEU A 67 -8.73 1.43 4.46
C LEU A 67 -9.70 2.26 3.63
N SER A 68 -9.82 3.54 3.96
CA SER A 68 -10.73 4.48 3.29
C SER A 68 -9.92 5.53 2.54
N GLN A 69 -9.67 5.28 1.24
CA GLN A 69 -8.94 6.22 0.38
C GLN A 69 -7.57 6.62 0.96
N PHE A 70 -6.80 5.64 1.42
CA PHE A 70 -5.44 5.88 1.94
C PHE A 70 -4.56 6.49 0.84
N PRO A 71 -4.01 7.70 1.00
CA PRO A 71 -3.28 8.39 -0.04
C PRO A 71 -1.85 7.84 -0.16
N LEU A 72 -1.49 7.31 -1.33
CA LEU A 72 -0.18 6.67 -1.52
C LEU A 72 0.99 7.67 -1.53
N TYR A 73 0.76 8.95 -1.78
CA TYR A 73 1.85 9.93 -1.77
C TYR A 73 2.56 10.05 -0.41
N VAL A 74 1.88 9.67 0.68
CA VAL A 74 2.45 9.75 2.04
C VAL A 74 3.62 8.79 2.26
N ILE A 75 3.76 7.76 1.41
CA ILE A 75 4.89 6.83 1.49
C ILE A 75 6.14 7.31 0.72
N ASN A 76 6.00 8.29 -0.17
CA ASN A 76 7.09 8.77 -1.03
C ASN A 76 8.33 9.26 -0.26
N PRO A 77 8.21 9.99 0.86
CA PRO A 77 9.37 10.44 1.62
C PRO A 77 10.21 9.31 2.22
N PHE A 78 9.63 8.12 2.36
CA PHE A 78 10.31 6.93 2.89
C PHE A 78 11.00 6.09 1.80
N VAL A 79 10.80 6.46 0.53
CA VAL A 79 11.48 5.80 -0.60
C VAL A 79 12.91 6.36 -0.73
N PRO A 80 13.94 5.51 -0.65
CA PRO A 80 15.32 5.94 -0.80
C PRO A 80 15.57 6.67 -2.12
N ASP A 81 16.34 7.75 -2.06
CA ASP A 81 16.80 8.54 -3.22
C ASP A 81 15.68 9.03 -4.17
N LYS A 82 14.42 9.02 -3.71
CA LYS A 82 13.23 9.36 -4.52
C LYS A 82 13.18 8.61 -5.85
N MET A 83 13.66 7.37 -5.86
CA MET A 83 13.69 6.53 -7.06
C MET A 83 12.29 6.25 -7.61
N VAL A 84 11.29 6.26 -6.74
CA VAL A 84 9.89 6.00 -7.08
C VAL A 84 9.00 7.02 -6.41
N GLU A 85 8.01 7.53 -7.14
CA GLU A 85 6.96 8.38 -6.61
C GLU A 85 5.60 7.77 -6.88
N PHE A 86 4.81 7.57 -5.82
CA PHE A 86 3.45 7.05 -5.90
C PHE A 86 2.43 8.18 -5.82
N THR A 87 1.33 8.03 -6.56
CA THR A 87 0.11 8.85 -6.43
C THR A 87 -1.12 7.97 -6.45
N GLY A 88 -2.29 8.57 -6.20
CA GLY A 88 -3.55 7.85 -6.08
C GLY A 88 -3.82 7.38 -4.68
N GLN A 89 -4.82 6.52 -4.53
CA GLN A 89 -5.36 6.10 -3.24
C GLN A 89 -5.63 4.59 -3.26
N VAL A 90 -5.55 3.97 -2.08
CA VAL A 90 -5.97 2.59 -1.88
C VAL A 90 -7.07 2.53 -0.83
N GLY A 91 -8.02 1.64 -1.05
CA GLY A 91 -9.10 1.34 -0.12
C GLY A 91 -9.30 -0.14 0.01
N GLY A 92 -10.10 -0.58 0.97
CA GLY A 92 -10.43 -1.98 1.13
C GLY A 92 -10.74 -2.36 2.55
N SER A 93 -11.18 -3.60 2.70
CA SER A 93 -11.45 -4.21 4.00
C SER A 93 -10.66 -5.51 4.09
N LEU A 94 -9.91 -5.65 5.16
CA LEU A 94 -9.07 -6.81 5.45
C LEU A 94 -9.42 -7.35 6.83
N SER A 95 -9.65 -8.64 6.95
CA SER A 95 -9.62 -9.31 8.24
C SER A 95 -8.17 -9.62 8.63
N MET A 96 -7.86 -9.43 9.88
CA MET A 96 -6.53 -9.67 10.45
C MET A 96 -6.62 -10.67 11.59
N THR A 97 -5.77 -11.69 11.56
CA THR A 97 -5.63 -12.67 12.63
C THR A 97 -4.15 -12.92 12.95
N GLY A 98 -3.86 -13.54 14.07
CA GLY A 98 -2.50 -13.90 14.45
C GLY A 98 -1.84 -12.93 15.43
N THR A 99 -0.52 -12.97 15.51
CA THR A 99 0.20 -12.08 16.42
C THR A 99 0.45 -10.71 15.82
N PRO A 100 0.59 -9.64 16.63
CA PRO A 100 0.90 -8.30 16.10
C PRO A 100 2.19 -8.22 15.27
N THR A 101 3.14 -9.14 15.51
CA THR A 101 4.41 -9.20 14.77
C THR A 101 4.33 -10.04 13.49
N ARG A 102 3.32 -10.92 13.39
CA ARG A 102 3.06 -11.77 12.22
C ARG A 102 1.56 -11.87 11.96
N PRO A 103 0.94 -10.77 11.51
CA PRO A 103 -0.49 -10.79 11.20
C PRO A 103 -0.76 -11.57 9.90
N ILE A 104 -1.86 -12.30 9.89
CA ILE A 104 -2.41 -12.94 8.70
C ILE A 104 -3.55 -12.07 8.21
N LEU A 105 -3.41 -11.55 7.01
CA LEU A 105 -4.36 -10.63 6.39
C LEU A 105 -5.13 -11.31 5.27
N ASN A 106 -6.45 -11.17 5.28
CA ASN A 106 -7.35 -11.67 4.25
C ASN A 106 -8.36 -10.61 3.85
N GLY A 107 -8.65 -10.46 2.56
CA GLY A 107 -9.66 -9.52 2.08
C GLY A 107 -9.38 -8.97 0.70
N GLY A 108 -9.99 -7.82 0.40
CA GLY A 108 -9.86 -7.16 -0.89
C GLY A 108 -9.40 -5.72 -0.76
N MET A 109 -8.53 -5.31 -1.67
CA MET A 109 -8.10 -3.93 -1.80
C MET A 109 -8.49 -3.37 -3.16
N SER A 110 -8.95 -2.14 -3.18
CA SER A 110 -9.20 -1.35 -4.38
C SER A 110 -8.09 -0.33 -4.59
N MET A 111 -7.76 -0.08 -5.84
CA MET A 111 -6.84 0.99 -6.24
C MET A 111 -7.64 2.05 -7.00
N ASP A 112 -7.47 3.30 -6.63
CA ASP A 112 -8.09 4.42 -7.31
C ASP A 112 -7.01 5.37 -7.81
N SER A 113 -6.95 5.49 -9.15
CA SER A 113 -6.03 6.40 -9.86
C SER A 113 -4.56 6.21 -9.44
N VAL A 114 -4.21 4.97 -9.06
CA VAL A 114 -2.85 4.67 -8.61
C VAL A 114 -1.88 4.75 -9.79
N SER A 115 -0.82 5.52 -9.59
CA SER A 115 0.31 5.54 -10.51
C SER A 115 1.65 5.54 -9.77
N MET A 116 2.67 5.11 -10.48
CA MET A 116 4.06 5.05 -10.02
C MET A 116 4.96 5.70 -11.05
N ALA A 117 5.61 6.77 -10.68
CA ALA A 117 6.60 7.43 -11.52
C ALA A 117 8.01 6.93 -11.18
N LEU A 118 8.84 6.79 -12.20
CA LEU A 118 10.29 6.63 -12.12
C LEU A 118 10.93 7.90 -12.70
N PRO A 119 11.21 8.93 -11.88
CA PRO A 119 11.64 10.23 -12.36
C PRO A 119 12.91 10.19 -13.22
N ASP A 120 13.91 9.40 -12.82
CA ASP A 120 15.17 9.26 -13.53
C ASP A 120 15.02 8.66 -14.93
N LEU A 121 14.04 7.79 -15.12
CA LEU A 121 13.72 7.17 -16.41
C LEU A 121 12.65 7.94 -17.19
N SER A 122 12.02 8.95 -16.59
CA SER A 122 10.87 9.67 -17.16
C SER A 122 9.71 8.73 -17.55
N VAL A 123 9.50 7.68 -16.76
CA VAL A 123 8.45 6.68 -16.96
C VAL A 123 7.36 6.87 -15.92
N LEU A 124 6.10 6.81 -16.36
CA LEU A 124 4.91 6.81 -15.52
C LEU A 124 4.11 5.54 -15.80
N PHE A 125 3.95 4.73 -14.78
CA PHE A 125 3.09 3.54 -14.79
C PHE A 125 1.73 3.88 -14.19
N ASN A 126 0.65 3.65 -14.91
CA ASN A 126 -0.72 3.77 -14.43
C ASN A 126 -1.27 2.38 -14.18
N PHE A 127 -1.73 2.13 -12.99
CA PHE A 127 -2.24 0.84 -12.56
C PHE A 127 -3.71 0.67 -12.97
N ASP A 128 -4.11 -0.57 -13.24
CA ASP A 128 -5.50 -0.92 -13.43
C ASP A 128 -6.27 -0.69 -12.11
N ASN A 129 -7.50 -0.18 -12.20
CA ASN A 129 -8.35 0.02 -11.03
C ASN A 129 -9.09 -1.26 -10.60
N LYS A 130 -8.64 -2.43 -11.05
CA LYS A 130 -9.19 -3.70 -10.60
C LYS A 130 -8.86 -3.95 -9.14
N PRO A 131 -9.80 -4.55 -8.39
CA PRO A 131 -9.50 -4.96 -7.03
C PRO A 131 -8.41 -6.04 -7.00
N VAL A 132 -7.57 -5.96 -5.97
CA VAL A 132 -6.52 -6.93 -5.68
C VAL A 132 -6.91 -7.71 -4.44
N GLN A 133 -6.70 -9.03 -4.45
CA GLN A 133 -7.05 -9.89 -3.32
C GLN A 133 -5.82 -10.16 -2.46
N MET A 134 -6.05 -10.12 -1.15
CA MET A 134 -5.11 -10.56 -0.11
C MET A 134 -5.61 -11.87 0.47
N VAL A 135 -4.83 -12.92 0.40
CA VAL A 135 -5.14 -14.24 0.97
C VAL A 135 -3.92 -14.73 1.74
N ASP A 136 -4.10 -14.97 3.04
CA ASP A 136 -3.02 -15.36 3.96
C ASP A 136 -1.79 -14.46 3.82
N SER A 137 -2.00 -13.15 3.88
CA SER A 137 -1.00 -12.09 3.67
C SER A 137 -0.32 -12.12 2.30
N LYS A 138 -0.89 -12.84 1.34
CA LYS A 138 -0.40 -12.91 -0.03
C LYS A 138 -1.25 -12.07 -0.96
N LEU A 139 -0.66 -11.00 -1.47
CA LEU A 139 -1.29 -10.12 -2.45
C LEU A 139 -1.26 -10.79 -3.82
N THR A 140 -2.45 -11.01 -4.42
CA THR A 140 -2.58 -11.77 -5.66
C THR A 140 -3.04 -10.88 -6.81
N PHE A 141 -2.31 -10.93 -7.91
CA PHE A 141 -2.61 -10.25 -9.16
C PHE A 141 -3.12 -11.26 -10.21
N ASN A 142 -4.29 -10.99 -10.76
CA ASN A 142 -4.88 -11.80 -11.82
C ASN A 142 -5.18 -10.92 -13.03
N GLN A 143 -4.41 -11.09 -14.11
CA GLN A 143 -4.49 -10.29 -15.32
C GLN A 143 -4.55 -8.78 -15.01
N TYR A 144 -3.68 -8.35 -14.12
CA TYR A 144 -3.60 -6.97 -13.69
C TYR A 144 -2.81 -6.16 -14.71
N ASN A 145 -3.40 -5.10 -15.24
CA ASN A 145 -2.78 -4.32 -16.29
C ASN A 145 -2.09 -3.09 -15.73
N ILE A 146 -0.93 -2.80 -16.28
CA ILE A 146 -0.17 -1.58 -16.04
C ILE A 146 0.07 -0.90 -17.39
N PHE A 147 -0.22 0.38 -17.45
CA PHE A 147 -0.11 1.19 -18.65
C PHE A 147 0.97 2.24 -18.50
N THR A 148 1.67 2.55 -19.57
CA THR A 148 2.41 3.78 -19.73
C THR A 148 1.63 4.73 -20.67
N LYS A 149 2.30 5.58 -21.41
CA LYS A 149 1.66 6.43 -22.43
C LYS A 149 1.13 5.64 -23.63
N GLY A 150 1.59 4.41 -23.82
CA GLY A 150 1.15 3.52 -24.88
C GLY A 150 -0.24 2.92 -24.62
N LYS A 151 -0.84 2.33 -25.66
CA LYS A 151 -2.17 1.72 -25.59
C LYS A 151 -2.13 0.27 -25.09
N ASN A 152 -1.01 -0.41 -25.29
CA ASN A 152 -0.87 -1.82 -24.92
C ASN A 152 -0.45 -1.95 -23.47
N PRO A 153 -1.13 -2.75 -22.66
CA PRO A 153 -0.77 -2.94 -21.27
C PRO A 153 0.38 -3.92 -21.10
N PHE A 154 1.05 -3.75 -20.01
CA PHE A 154 1.88 -4.76 -19.39
C PHE A 154 1.01 -5.52 -18.39
N THR A 155 0.85 -6.82 -18.56
CA THR A 155 -0.04 -7.63 -17.73
C THR A 155 0.75 -8.44 -16.71
N ILE A 156 0.34 -8.35 -15.45
CA ILE A 156 0.94 -9.09 -14.34
C ILE A 156 -0.02 -10.18 -13.88
N ASN A 157 0.53 -11.38 -13.64
CA ASN A 157 -0.11 -12.48 -12.94
C ASN A 157 0.82 -13.02 -11.88
N GLY A 158 0.28 -13.41 -10.73
CA GLY A 158 1.06 -14.00 -9.65
C GLY A 158 0.81 -13.34 -8.31
N SER A 159 1.79 -13.37 -7.42
CA SER A 159 1.59 -12.88 -6.06
C SER A 159 2.85 -12.29 -5.43
N VAL A 160 2.62 -11.46 -4.41
CA VAL A 160 3.61 -10.95 -3.48
C VAL A 160 3.23 -11.41 -2.08
N ASP A 161 4.09 -12.17 -1.44
CA ASP A 161 3.92 -12.66 -0.07
C ASP A 161 4.45 -11.60 0.91
N LEU A 162 3.56 -11.10 1.75
CA LEU A 162 3.80 -10.07 2.76
C LEU A 162 3.74 -10.62 4.19
N SER A 163 3.73 -11.94 4.37
CA SER A 163 3.70 -12.59 5.69
C SER A 163 4.94 -12.30 6.54
N ASP A 164 6.05 -11.97 5.91
CA ASP A 164 7.29 -11.50 6.53
C ASP A 164 7.80 -10.30 5.73
N LEU A 165 7.59 -9.10 6.26
CA LEU A 165 7.98 -7.85 5.57
C LEU A 165 9.50 -7.67 5.42
N GLU A 166 10.30 -8.38 6.22
CA GLU A 166 11.76 -8.38 6.08
C GLU A 166 12.23 -9.33 4.96
N LYS A 167 11.39 -10.29 4.57
CA LYS A 167 11.69 -11.34 3.59
C LYS A 167 10.54 -11.56 2.62
N MET A 168 10.07 -10.49 2.01
CA MET A 168 9.00 -10.58 1.02
C MET A 168 9.37 -11.51 -0.13
N ALA A 169 8.47 -12.46 -0.46
CA ALA A 169 8.63 -13.33 -1.61
C ALA A 169 7.76 -12.84 -2.78
N VAL A 170 8.37 -12.76 -3.95
CA VAL A 170 7.72 -12.27 -5.17
C VAL A 170 7.72 -13.36 -6.23
N ASP A 171 6.52 -13.80 -6.66
CA ASP A 171 6.32 -14.70 -7.79
C ASP A 171 5.38 -14.01 -8.79
N LEU A 172 5.96 -13.25 -9.71
CA LEU A 172 5.22 -12.48 -10.71
C LEU A 172 5.61 -12.92 -12.12
N ARG A 173 4.62 -13.23 -12.92
CA ARG A 173 4.75 -13.45 -14.36
C ARG A 173 4.25 -12.23 -15.10
N MET A 174 5.08 -11.75 -15.97
CA MET A 174 4.84 -10.51 -16.71
C MET A 174 4.72 -10.83 -18.19
N LYS A 175 3.71 -10.24 -18.85
CA LYS A 175 3.51 -10.37 -20.29
C LYS A 175 3.31 -9.00 -20.89
N ALA A 176 4.09 -8.70 -21.90
CA ALA A 176 3.96 -7.52 -22.73
C ALA A 176 3.95 -7.89 -24.21
N SER A 177 3.34 -7.06 -25.03
CA SER A 177 3.41 -7.18 -26.48
C SER A 177 3.31 -5.78 -27.06
N ASP A 178 4.36 -5.31 -27.72
CA ASP A 178 4.45 -3.97 -28.28
C ASP A 178 4.15 -2.89 -27.23
N TYR A 179 4.71 -3.09 -26.04
CA TYR A 179 4.54 -2.20 -24.90
C TYR A 179 5.53 -1.05 -24.96
N GLU A 180 5.02 0.18 -24.96
CA GLU A 180 5.85 1.38 -24.90
C GLU A 180 6.34 1.59 -23.47
N LEU A 181 7.52 1.07 -23.13
CA LEU A 181 8.12 1.20 -21.81
C LEU A 181 8.54 2.64 -21.53
N MET A 182 9.15 3.29 -22.51
CA MET A 182 9.65 4.64 -22.36
C MET A 182 9.40 5.46 -23.63
N ASN A 183 8.93 6.68 -23.45
CA ASN A 183 8.80 7.68 -24.50
C ASN A 183 9.15 9.06 -23.93
N ALA A 184 10.44 9.25 -23.68
CA ALA A 184 10.97 10.46 -23.10
C ALA A 184 11.59 11.37 -24.20
N PRO A 185 10.99 12.51 -24.51
CA PRO A 185 11.61 13.47 -25.39
C PRO A 185 12.86 14.07 -24.76
N LYS A 186 13.87 14.37 -25.58
CA LYS A 186 15.07 15.04 -25.12
C LYS A 186 14.70 16.41 -24.52
N ASN A 187 15.01 16.61 -23.28
CA ASN A 187 14.90 17.91 -22.62
C ASN A 187 16.17 18.23 -21.83
N ARG A 188 16.33 19.46 -21.34
CA ARG A 188 17.55 19.90 -20.64
C ARG A 188 17.76 19.24 -19.28
N ARG A 189 16.76 18.56 -18.72
CA ARG A 189 16.81 17.94 -17.39
C ARG A 189 16.79 16.41 -17.44
N ALA A 190 16.43 15.82 -18.58
CA ALA A 190 16.36 14.37 -18.70
C ALA A 190 17.77 13.78 -18.87
N THR A 191 18.15 12.88 -18.01
CA THR A 191 19.36 12.06 -18.11
C THR A 191 19.21 10.93 -19.13
N THR A 192 17.97 10.48 -19.34
CA THR A 192 17.59 9.41 -20.28
C THR A 192 16.47 9.89 -21.19
N PHE A 193 16.62 9.67 -22.48
CA PHE A 193 15.62 10.04 -23.49
C PHE A 193 15.61 9.04 -24.65
N GLY A 194 14.47 8.95 -25.33
CA GLY A 194 14.24 8.04 -26.43
C GLY A 194 12.93 7.27 -26.30
N LYS A 195 12.77 6.24 -27.11
CA LYS A 195 11.62 5.32 -27.08
C LYS A 195 12.12 3.90 -26.92
N ILE A 196 11.50 3.16 -26.00
CA ILE A 196 11.76 1.74 -25.78
C ILE A 196 10.44 1.01 -25.83
N TYR A 197 10.37 -0.03 -26.66
CA TYR A 197 9.26 -0.95 -26.76
C TYR A 197 9.72 -2.35 -26.35
N VAL A 198 8.82 -3.12 -25.72
CA VAL A 198 9.06 -4.50 -25.24
C VAL A 198 7.92 -5.41 -25.73
#